data_fde8e1bca933f77fb101d895fc820e50
#
_entry.id   fde8e1bca933f77fb101d895fc820e50
#
_cell.length_a   1.000
_cell.length_b   1.000
_cell.length_c   1.000
_cell.angle_alpha   90.00
_cell.angle_beta   90.00
_cell.angle_gamma   90.00
#
_symmetry.space_group_name_H-M   'P 1'
#
loop_
_entity.id
_entity.type
_entity.pdbx_description
1 polymer ?
#
loop_
_entity_poly.entity_id
_entity_poly.type
_entity_poly.pdbx_seq_one_letter_code
_entity_poly.pdbx_strand_id
1 'polypeptide(L)'
;MIIDYRPVNLEDSLVDYPDHLELPVVMQREMTTYLHRSLPMCIMLTNDNYRGWFNTNFVQIFSNKLENGEIELNYLTPRDGYCEIAEVISLGYPLLDHVPDFVSYMIECINKGYYFVVHIDEFYIPDKGMYEETHFVHASLCYGYDMTKREFYGIGFDEDMTFRKMTFSFDAFREAYEESKSNYMPEAFWCEWSAVQLIKPKTPDVAFPFDLRRFTDELSDYLTSRADMYKYYSFEFDVKNAVFGMDVYKLVEEKLEEMKQGDIYIDYRAIHLLAERSRGLVDRFSYISKLYKISDELKNDFKKYEEIGERFNKVRLRFMAEFSHVEKREQINEHKREELDWAIKELRGLSKDEKEILGKIHSELLLIK
;
A
#
# COMPACT_ATOMS: atom_id res chain seq x y z
N MET A 1 -24.54 -7.81 41.50
CA MET A 1 -23.69 -6.61 41.48
C MET A 1 -24.01 -5.92 40.14
N ILE A 2 -24.86 -4.91 40.16
CA ILE A 2 -25.15 -4.10 38.97
C ILE A 2 -23.96 -3.17 38.81
N ILE A 3 -23.16 -3.39 37.80
CA ILE A 3 -22.10 -2.44 37.42
C ILE A 3 -22.84 -1.26 36.81
N ASP A 4 -22.89 -0.15 37.55
CA ASP A 4 -23.44 1.12 37.08
C ASP A 4 -22.43 1.69 36.07
N TYR A 5 -22.65 1.39 34.79
CA TYR A 5 -21.93 2.05 33.70
C TYR A 5 -22.44 3.48 33.58
N ARG A 6 -21.91 4.38 34.39
CA ARG A 6 -22.00 5.80 34.07
C ARG A 6 -21.14 6.02 32.82
N PRO A 7 -21.67 6.69 31.80
CA PRO A 7 -20.81 7.12 30.71
C PRO A 7 -19.72 8.02 31.32
N VAL A 8 -18.50 7.55 31.26
CA VAL A 8 -17.35 8.40 31.58
C VAL A 8 -17.36 9.47 30.50
N ASN A 9 -17.48 10.74 30.91
CA ASN A 9 -17.29 11.82 29.96
C ASN A 9 -15.79 11.79 29.59
N LEU A 10 -15.48 11.31 28.39
CA LEU A 10 -14.11 11.12 27.94
C LEU A 10 -13.36 12.46 27.84
N GLU A 11 -14.08 13.58 27.62
CA GLU A 11 -13.50 14.92 27.69
C GLU A 11 -12.90 15.21 29.08
N ASP A 12 -13.52 14.72 30.16
CA ASP A 12 -12.98 14.86 31.51
C ASP A 12 -11.75 13.95 31.75
N SER A 13 -11.59 12.87 30.99
CA SER A 13 -10.43 11.97 31.10
C SER A 13 -9.20 12.40 30.28
N LEU A 14 -9.36 13.35 29.35
CA LEU A 14 -8.28 13.89 28.52
C LEU A 14 -7.52 15.06 29.20
N VAL A 15 -7.89 15.43 30.42
CA VAL A 15 -7.32 16.62 31.15
C VAL A 15 -5.81 16.49 31.37
N ASP A 16 -5.26 15.28 31.38
CA ASP A 16 -3.83 15.03 31.61
C ASP A 16 -3.01 14.86 30.32
N TYR A 17 -3.63 14.97 29.12
CA TYR A 17 -2.91 14.86 27.87
C TYR A 17 -2.38 16.20 27.37
N PRO A 18 -1.26 16.23 26.63
CA PRO A 18 -0.73 17.48 26.07
C PRO A 18 -1.69 18.08 25.04
N ASP A 19 -1.71 19.40 24.93
CA ASP A 19 -2.52 20.10 23.94
C ASP A 19 -2.13 19.77 22.49
N HIS A 20 -0.91 19.25 22.29
CA HIS A 20 -0.36 18.91 20.98
C HIS A 20 0.55 17.70 21.08
N LEU A 21 0.38 16.74 20.15
CA LEU A 21 1.25 15.58 20.02
C LEU A 21 1.34 15.16 18.56
N GLU A 22 2.57 14.95 18.08
CA GLU A 22 2.87 14.31 16.80
C GLU A 22 3.72 13.06 17.01
N LEU A 23 3.26 11.92 16.50
CA LEU A 23 4.09 10.73 16.37
C LEU A 23 4.93 10.81 15.08
N PRO A 24 6.16 10.25 15.07
CA PRO A 24 7.04 10.33 13.90
C PRO A 24 6.44 9.67 12.66
N VAL A 25 6.44 10.36 11.51
CA VAL A 25 6.08 9.81 10.20
C VAL A 25 7.02 10.31 9.12
N VAL A 26 7.19 9.51 8.07
CA VAL A 26 7.94 9.87 6.86
C VAL A 26 7.05 9.77 5.63
N MET A 27 7.18 10.74 4.71
CA MET A 27 6.57 10.62 3.38
C MET A 27 7.44 9.70 2.53
N GLN A 28 7.18 8.41 2.65
CA GLN A 28 7.92 7.36 1.94
C GLN A 28 7.51 7.31 0.45
N ARG A 29 8.39 6.76 -0.39
CA ARG A 29 8.21 6.65 -1.84
C ARG A 29 8.36 5.21 -2.33
N GLU A 30 8.58 4.30 -1.42
CA GLU A 30 8.86 2.90 -1.70
C GLU A 30 7.63 2.14 -2.17
N MET A 31 6.49 2.38 -1.52
CA MET A 31 5.20 1.74 -1.83
C MET A 31 4.10 2.79 -1.82
N THR A 32 3.59 3.16 -2.98
CA THR A 32 2.62 4.25 -3.15
C THR A 32 1.36 3.85 -3.91
N THR A 33 1.32 2.63 -4.45
CA THR A 33 0.20 2.17 -5.29
C THR A 33 -1.11 2.04 -4.51
N TYR A 34 -1.05 1.53 -3.27
CA TYR A 34 -2.22 1.29 -2.43
C TYR A 34 -2.03 1.80 -1.00
N LEU A 35 -3.04 2.49 -0.46
CA LEU A 35 -2.98 3.10 0.87
C LEU A 35 -2.79 2.09 2.00
N HIS A 36 -3.38 0.90 1.92
CA HIS A 36 -3.19 -0.16 2.91
C HIS A 36 -1.73 -0.64 3.04
N ARG A 37 -0.88 -0.32 2.03
CA ARG A 37 0.57 -0.52 2.07
C ARG A 37 1.31 0.77 2.39
N SER A 38 0.93 1.87 1.73
CA SER A 38 1.62 3.15 1.85
C SER A 38 1.58 3.70 3.27
N LEU A 39 0.41 3.67 3.90
CA LEU A 39 0.20 4.29 5.20
C LEU A 39 1.00 3.61 6.32
N PRO A 40 1.00 2.27 6.48
CA PRO A 40 1.89 1.60 7.42
C PRO A 40 3.38 1.87 7.16
N MET A 41 3.80 1.98 5.88
CA MET A 41 5.19 2.27 5.55
C MET A 41 5.60 3.70 5.92
N CYS A 42 4.67 4.67 5.93
CA CYS A 42 4.93 6.01 6.47
C CYS A 42 5.29 5.99 7.96
N ILE A 43 4.83 4.98 8.69
CA ILE A 43 5.16 4.76 10.10
C ILE A 43 6.50 4.01 10.22
N MET A 44 6.60 2.84 9.58
CA MET A 44 7.73 1.93 9.77
C MET A 44 9.05 2.51 9.25
N LEU A 45 9.05 3.18 8.09
CA LEU A 45 10.27 3.68 7.47
C LEU A 45 10.81 4.98 8.10
N THR A 46 10.22 5.45 9.20
CA THR A 46 10.80 6.51 10.04
C THR A 46 12.10 6.08 10.72
N ASN A 47 12.29 4.77 10.91
CA ASN A 47 13.44 4.21 11.61
C ASN A 47 14.15 3.17 10.74
N ASP A 48 15.44 3.38 10.51
CA ASP A 48 16.28 2.48 9.70
C ASP A 48 16.35 1.05 10.25
N ASN A 49 16.04 0.83 11.52
CA ASN A 49 15.98 -0.51 12.12
C ASN A 49 14.96 -1.43 11.42
N TYR A 50 13.97 -0.89 10.72
CA TYR A 50 12.99 -1.68 9.95
C TYR A 50 13.41 -1.96 8.51
N ARG A 51 14.49 -1.31 8.01
CA ARG A 51 14.95 -1.45 6.61
C ARG A 51 15.32 -2.89 6.23
N GLY A 52 15.90 -3.66 7.15
CA GLY A 52 16.20 -5.08 6.91
C GLY A 52 14.95 -5.88 6.64
N TRP A 53 13.93 -5.73 7.50
CA TRP A 53 12.64 -6.38 7.33
C TRP A 53 11.94 -5.95 6.03
N PHE A 54 11.87 -4.64 5.75
CA PHE A 54 11.24 -4.11 4.55
C PHE A 54 11.89 -4.65 3.27
N ASN A 55 13.23 -4.65 3.22
CA ASN A 55 13.97 -5.12 2.05
C ASN A 55 13.90 -6.64 1.85
N THR A 56 13.62 -7.40 2.90
CA THR A 56 13.38 -8.85 2.82
C THR A 56 12.05 -9.17 2.15
N ASN A 57 11.01 -8.36 2.40
CA ASN A 57 9.61 -8.64 2.04
C ASN A 57 9.16 -7.86 0.79
N PHE A 58 7.93 -8.14 0.32
CA PHE A 58 7.28 -7.44 -0.81
C PHE A 58 8.04 -7.57 -2.14
N VAL A 59 8.58 -8.75 -2.41
CA VAL A 59 9.22 -9.11 -3.68
C VAL A 59 8.22 -9.74 -4.63
N GLN A 60 7.39 -10.63 -4.09
CA GLN A 60 6.38 -11.36 -4.83
C GLN A 60 5.12 -10.53 -5.03
N ILE A 61 4.51 -10.64 -6.21
CA ILE A 61 3.26 -9.99 -6.58
C ILE A 61 2.24 -11.01 -7.06
N PHE A 62 0.98 -10.60 -7.00
CA PHE A 62 -0.14 -11.37 -7.50
C PHE A 62 -1.18 -10.46 -8.13
N SER A 63 -2.08 -11.05 -8.89
CA SER A 63 -3.30 -10.38 -9.36
C SER A 63 -4.50 -11.29 -9.12
N ASN A 64 -5.56 -10.73 -8.57
CA ASN A 64 -6.88 -11.34 -8.61
C ASN A 64 -7.54 -10.97 -9.93
N LYS A 65 -8.20 -11.94 -10.58
CA LYS A 65 -9.16 -11.69 -11.65
C LYS A 65 -10.53 -11.54 -11.00
N LEU A 66 -11.08 -10.33 -11.02
CA LEU A 66 -12.38 -10.05 -10.44
C LEU A 66 -13.51 -10.59 -11.32
N GLU A 67 -14.69 -10.81 -10.74
CA GLU A 67 -15.86 -11.32 -11.46
C GLU A 67 -16.32 -10.42 -12.62
N ASN A 68 -16.12 -9.09 -12.47
CA ASN A 68 -16.40 -8.10 -13.51
C ASN A 68 -15.34 -8.07 -14.64
N GLY A 69 -14.33 -8.95 -14.59
CA GLY A 69 -13.22 -9.01 -15.55
C GLY A 69 -12.08 -8.04 -15.27
N GLU A 70 -12.18 -7.19 -14.27
CA GLU A 70 -11.07 -6.35 -13.82
C GLU A 70 -9.98 -7.17 -13.13
N ILE A 71 -8.79 -6.58 -13.06
CA ILE A 71 -7.65 -7.16 -12.35
C ILE A 71 -7.19 -6.23 -11.23
N GLU A 72 -6.82 -6.82 -10.12
CA GLU A 72 -6.19 -6.12 -9.01
C GLU A 72 -4.79 -6.69 -8.80
N LEU A 73 -3.78 -5.92 -9.19
CA LEU A 73 -2.37 -6.29 -9.01
C LEU A 73 -1.87 -5.75 -7.67
N ASN A 74 -1.29 -6.61 -6.84
CA ASN A 74 -0.84 -6.24 -5.51
C ASN A 74 0.43 -7.02 -5.10
N TYR A 75 1.13 -6.56 -4.04
CA TYR A 75 2.18 -7.33 -3.40
C TYR A 75 1.59 -8.42 -2.50
N LEU A 76 2.25 -9.57 -2.43
CA LEU A 76 1.96 -10.54 -1.38
C LEU A 76 2.50 -10.05 -0.04
N THR A 77 1.63 -10.07 0.97
CA THR A 77 2.01 -9.75 2.35
C THR A 77 2.64 -10.97 3.01
N PRO A 78 3.69 -10.80 3.83
CA PRO A 78 4.17 -11.85 4.72
C PRO A 78 3.01 -12.42 5.54
N ARG A 79 3.05 -13.72 5.85
CA ARG A 79 1.96 -14.42 6.55
C ARG A 79 1.51 -13.73 7.83
N ASP A 80 2.44 -13.23 8.61
CA ASP A 80 2.16 -12.57 9.90
C ASP A 80 1.91 -11.05 9.72
N GLY A 81 1.76 -10.58 8.48
CA GLY A 81 1.55 -9.17 8.17
C GLY A 81 2.66 -8.30 8.75
N TYR A 82 2.27 -7.28 9.50
CA TYR A 82 3.20 -6.39 10.20
C TYR A 82 3.47 -6.82 11.65
N CYS A 83 2.90 -7.94 12.13
CA CYS A 83 2.98 -8.35 13.54
C CYS A 83 4.41 -8.63 14.02
N GLU A 84 5.35 -8.91 13.12
CA GLU A 84 6.77 -9.04 13.45
C GLU A 84 7.35 -7.71 13.96
N ILE A 85 6.99 -6.60 13.34
CA ILE A 85 7.59 -5.27 13.55
C ILE A 85 6.68 -4.27 14.26
N ALA A 86 5.39 -4.59 14.43
CA ALA A 86 4.41 -3.72 15.08
C ALA A 86 3.39 -4.53 15.89
N GLU A 87 2.74 -3.86 16.83
CA GLU A 87 1.44 -4.28 17.33
C GLU A 87 0.37 -3.74 16.36
N VAL A 88 -0.49 -4.61 15.87
CA VAL A 88 -1.58 -4.24 14.96
C VAL A 88 -2.90 -4.76 15.54
N ILE A 89 -3.84 -3.84 15.75
CA ILE A 89 -5.19 -4.15 16.23
C ILE A 89 -6.18 -3.66 15.19
N SER A 90 -7.00 -4.56 14.66
CA SER A 90 -8.08 -4.21 13.74
C SER A 90 -9.41 -4.13 14.50
N LEU A 91 -10.14 -3.04 14.31
CA LEU A 91 -11.43 -2.78 14.91
C LEU A 91 -12.46 -2.54 13.83
N GLY A 92 -13.51 -3.34 13.83
CA GLY A 92 -14.65 -3.16 12.95
C GLY A 92 -15.73 -2.28 13.56
N TYR A 93 -16.67 -1.80 12.75
CA TYR A 93 -17.77 -0.96 13.19
C TYR A 93 -18.55 -1.53 14.38
N PRO A 94 -18.92 -2.84 14.46
CA PRO A 94 -19.66 -3.36 15.59
C PRO A 94 -19.00 -3.17 16.95
N LEU A 95 -17.67 -3.14 17.01
CA LEU A 95 -16.92 -2.85 18.24
C LEU A 95 -16.81 -1.35 18.49
N LEU A 96 -16.60 -0.58 17.43
CA LEU A 96 -16.43 0.86 17.49
C LEU A 96 -17.75 1.60 17.82
N ASP A 97 -18.90 1.02 17.55
CA ASP A 97 -20.22 1.54 17.96
C ASP A 97 -20.39 1.60 19.49
N HIS A 98 -19.57 0.88 20.22
CA HIS A 98 -19.52 0.95 21.69
C HIS A 98 -18.55 2.00 22.24
N VAL A 99 -17.85 2.73 21.36
CA VAL A 99 -16.96 3.84 21.73
C VAL A 99 -17.78 5.14 21.80
N PRO A 100 -17.96 5.76 22.98
CA PRO A 100 -18.87 6.88 23.15
C PRO A 100 -18.48 8.15 22.37
N ASP A 101 -17.17 8.42 22.26
CA ASP A 101 -16.60 9.52 21.46
C ASP A 101 -15.34 9.05 20.75
N PHE A 102 -15.47 8.90 19.44
CA PHE A 102 -14.38 8.38 18.60
C PHE A 102 -13.17 9.32 18.55
N VAL A 103 -13.38 10.64 18.56
CA VAL A 103 -12.29 11.63 18.56
C VAL A 103 -11.45 11.51 19.83
N SER A 104 -12.09 11.50 21.00
CA SER A 104 -11.40 11.32 22.29
C SER A 104 -10.68 9.97 22.37
N TYR A 105 -11.28 8.92 21.86
CA TYR A 105 -10.65 7.59 21.77
C TYR A 105 -9.37 7.60 20.92
N MET A 106 -9.38 8.28 19.77
CA MET A 106 -8.19 8.44 18.93
C MET A 106 -7.10 9.20 19.65
N ILE A 107 -7.44 10.31 20.33
CA ILE A 107 -6.48 11.10 21.12
C ILE A 107 -5.83 10.24 22.20
N GLU A 108 -6.63 9.46 22.94
CA GLU A 108 -6.12 8.54 23.96
C GLU A 108 -5.15 7.49 23.37
N CYS A 109 -5.49 6.89 22.24
CA CYS A 109 -4.63 5.90 21.59
C CYS A 109 -3.34 6.53 21.03
N ILE A 110 -3.39 7.74 20.45
CA ILE A 110 -2.21 8.47 20.00
C ILE A 110 -1.26 8.73 21.19
N ASN A 111 -1.78 9.12 22.36
CA ASN A 111 -0.98 9.30 23.57
C ASN A 111 -0.33 7.98 24.06
N LYS A 112 -0.92 6.84 23.73
CA LYS A 112 -0.33 5.50 23.98
C LYS A 112 0.66 5.06 22.90
N GLY A 113 0.91 5.89 21.88
CA GLY A 113 1.84 5.64 20.78
C GLY A 113 1.25 4.82 19.62
N TYR A 114 -0.08 4.75 19.51
CA TYR A 114 -0.76 4.14 18.38
C TYR A 114 -1.05 5.16 17.28
N TYR A 115 -0.76 4.79 16.07
CA TYR A 115 -1.22 5.46 14.85
C TYR A 115 -2.56 4.85 14.44
N PHE A 116 -3.38 5.63 13.73
CA PHE A 116 -4.64 5.17 13.17
C PHE A 116 -4.58 5.13 11.65
N VAL A 117 -4.81 3.98 11.05
CA VAL A 117 -5.28 3.88 9.68
C VAL A 117 -6.79 3.70 9.76
N VAL A 118 -7.54 4.68 9.31
CA VAL A 118 -8.99 4.75 9.47
C VAL A 118 -9.67 4.98 8.14
N HIS A 119 -10.79 4.27 7.91
CA HIS A 119 -11.65 4.49 6.76
C HIS A 119 -12.68 5.56 7.12
N ILE A 120 -12.66 6.66 6.37
CA ILE A 120 -13.55 7.81 6.53
C ILE A 120 -14.18 8.17 5.20
N ASP A 121 -15.38 8.75 5.23
CA ASP A 121 -16.05 9.22 4.04
C ASP A 121 -15.47 10.58 3.60
N GLU A 122 -14.77 10.59 2.47
CA GLU A 122 -14.10 11.77 1.93
C GLU A 122 -15.05 12.91 1.58
N PHE A 123 -16.35 12.63 1.41
CA PHE A 123 -17.37 13.65 1.17
C PHE A 123 -17.38 14.76 2.25
N TYR A 124 -17.03 14.44 3.49
CA TYR A 124 -17.03 15.37 4.63
C TYR A 124 -15.67 16.02 4.91
N ILE A 125 -14.62 15.64 4.18
CA ILE A 125 -13.27 16.11 4.47
C ILE A 125 -12.82 17.14 3.44
N PRO A 126 -12.66 18.43 3.83
CA PRO A 126 -12.04 19.42 2.98
C PRO A 126 -10.66 18.99 2.46
N ASP A 127 -10.24 19.47 1.31
CA ASP A 127 -9.00 19.13 0.61
C ASP A 127 -8.92 17.69 0.09
N LYS A 128 -10.02 16.91 0.16
CA LYS A 128 -10.13 15.59 -0.48
C LYS A 128 -10.83 15.69 -1.84
N GLY A 129 -10.47 14.80 -2.76
CA GLY A 129 -11.01 14.84 -4.13
C GLY A 129 -12.52 14.59 -4.24
N MET A 130 -13.14 14.01 -3.21
CA MET A 130 -14.59 13.72 -3.20
C MET A 130 -15.38 14.66 -2.28
N TYR A 131 -14.74 15.73 -1.76
CA TYR A 131 -15.35 16.67 -0.85
C TYR A 131 -16.60 17.33 -1.46
N GLU A 132 -17.77 17.19 -0.78
CA GLU A 132 -19.09 17.66 -1.21
C GLU A 132 -19.54 17.19 -2.61
N GLU A 133 -18.84 16.21 -3.21
CA GLU A 133 -19.18 15.69 -4.55
C GLU A 133 -19.78 14.29 -4.49
N THR A 134 -19.09 13.34 -3.88
CA THR A 134 -19.51 11.92 -3.87
C THR A 134 -19.06 11.24 -2.58
N HIS A 135 -19.94 10.44 -1.98
CA HIS A 135 -19.59 9.58 -0.87
C HIS A 135 -18.56 8.54 -1.30
N PHE A 136 -17.40 8.58 -0.65
CA PHE A 136 -16.29 7.67 -0.94
C PHE A 136 -15.52 7.36 0.34
N VAL A 137 -15.73 6.15 0.85
CA VAL A 137 -15.07 5.69 2.07
C VAL A 137 -13.65 5.21 1.73
N HIS A 138 -12.66 5.94 2.22
CA HIS A 138 -11.26 5.70 1.87
C HIS A 138 -10.35 5.78 3.10
N ALA A 139 -9.20 5.11 3.04
CA ALA A 139 -8.26 5.07 4.16
C ALA A 139 -7.45 6.36 4.29
N SER A 140 -7.27 6.82 5.52
CA SER A 140 -6.34 7.89 5.89
C SER A 140 -5.54 7.49 7.12
N LEU A 141 -4.30 7.97 7.23
CA LEU A 141 -3.48 7.81 8.43
C LEU A 141 -3.63 9.03 9.33
N CYS A 142 -3.88 8.82 10.63
CA CYS A 142 -3.75 9.85 11.65
C CYS A 142 -2.57 9.53 12.57
N TYR A 143 -1.69 10.51 12.77
CA TYR A 143 -0.45 10.35 13.52
C TYR A 143 -0.25 11.39 14.62
N GLY A 144 -1.19 12.30 14.81
CA GLY A 144 -1.10 13.33 15.83
C GLY A 144 -2.35 14.18 15.91
N TYR A 145 -2.37 15.13 16.84
CA TYR A 145 -3.47 16.06 17.06
C TYR A 145 -3.01 17.40 17.64
N ASP A 146 -3.86 18.42 17.50
CA ASP A 146 -3.77 19.71 18.17
C ASP A 146 -5.14 20.06 18.79
N MET A 147 -5.21 20.06 20.12
CA MET A 147 -6.44 20.35 20.88
C MET A 147 -6.85 21.82 20.74
N THR A 148 -5.87 22.73 20.63
CA THR A 148 -6.14 24.16 20.51
C THR A 148 -6.79 24.51 19.18
N LYS A 149 -6.30 23.88 18.09
CA LYS A 149 -6.85 24.04 16.75
C LYS A 149 -8.03 23.09 16.48
N ARG A 150 -8.22 22.08 17.33
CA ARG A 150 -9.22 21.01 17.18
C ARG A 150 -9.05 20.26 15.85
N GLU A 151 -7.83 19.77 15.59
CA GLU A 151 -7.51 19.06 14.36
C GLU A 151 -6.63 17.84 14.61
N PHE A 152 -6.78 16.81 13.74
CA PHE A 152 -5.82 15.71 13.60
C PHE A 152 -4.80 16.02 12.53
N TYR A 153 -3.57 15.53 12.71
CA TYR A 153 -2.56 15.45 11.67
C TYR A 153 -2.65 14.12 10.95
N GLY A 154 -2.77 14.17 9.64
CA GLY A 154 -2.97 12.97 8.83
C GLY A 154 -2.10 12.90 7.59
N ILE A 155 -2.20 11.76 6.90
CA ILE A 155 -1.62 11.50 5.59
C ILE A 155 -2.68 10.82 4.73
N GLY A 156 -2.81 11.27 3.48
CA GLY A 156 -3.70 10.70 2.49
C GLY A 156 -3.48 11.33 1.12
N PHE A 157 -4.35 11.02 0.17
CA PHE A 157 -4.42 11.72 -1.10
C PHE A 157 -5.29 12.98 -0.94
N ASP A 158 -4.87 14.08 -1.53
CA ASP A 158 -5.64 15.32 -1.62
C ASP A 158 -6.52 15.38 -2.89
N GLU A 159 -7.12 16.54 -3.15
CA GLU A 159 -7.95 16.80 -4.33
C GLU A 159 -7.21 16.63 -5.67
N ASP A 160 -5.90 16.87 -5.70
CA ASP A 160 -5.03 16.69 -6.87
C ASP A 160 -4.44 15.25 -6.95
N MET A 161 -4.95 14.31 -6.16
CA MET A 161 -4.41 12.94 -6.03
C MET A 161 -2.93 12.93 -5.60
N THR A 162 -2.49 13.96 -4.88
CA THR A 162 -1.13 14.01 -4.33
C THR A 162 -1.10 13.40 -2.93
N PHE A 163 -0.24 12.40 -2.75
CA PHE A 163 -0.03 11.77 -1.45
C PHE A 163 0.79 12.68 -0.54
N ARG A 164 0.16 13.27 0.49
CA ARG A 164 0.77 14.29 1.34
C ARG A 164 0.27 14.27 2.79
N LYS A 165 0.98 15.02 3.65
CA LYS A 165 0.48 15.40 4.97
C LYS A 165 -0.67 16.40 4.83
N MET A 166 -1.68 16.25 5.68
CA MET A 166 -2.88 17.09 5.71
C MET A 166 -3.43 17.18 7.13
N THR A 167 -4.42 18.04 7.35
CA THR A 167 -5.12 18.16 8.64
C THR A 167 -6.59 17.85 8.47
N PHE A 168 -7.21 17.33 9.52
CA PHE A 168 -8.63 17.02 9.56
C PHE A 168 -9.22 17.71 10.81
N SER A 169 -10.17 18.65 10.66
CA SER A 169 -10.84 19.17 11.84
C SER A 169 -11.57 18.05 12.59
N PHE A 170 -11.63 18.11 13.92
CA PHE A 170 -12.31 17.08 14.72
C PHE A 170 -13.76 16.89 14.33
N ASP A 171 -14.43 17.99 13.97
CA ASP A 171 -15.85 17.95 13.63
C ASP A 171 -16.09 17.30 12.27
N ALA A 172 -15.34 17.68 11.22
CA ALA A 172 -15.41 17.04 9.91
C ALA A 172 -14.98 15.56 9.98
N PHE A 173 -13.94 15.28 10.77
CA PHE A 173 -13.46 13.90 10.93
C PHE A 173 -14.50 13.01 11.65
N ARG A 174 -15.16 13.52 12.68
CA ARG A 174 -16.25 12.80 13.37
C ARG A 174 -17.38 12.48 12.41
N GLU A 175 -17.83 13.47 11.64
CA GLU A 175 -18.90 13.29 10.66
C GLU A 175 -18.49 12.29 9.58
N ALA A 176 -17.32 12.44 8.98
CA ALA A 176 -16.77 11.52 7.99
C ALA A 176 -16.64 10.08 8.49
N TYR A 177 -16.31 9.89 9.75
CA TYR A 177 -16.24 8.57 10.37
C TYR A 177 -17.65 7.99 10.61
N GLU A 178 -18.58 8.75 11.18
CA GLU A 178 -19.94 8.26 11.46
C GLU A 178 -20.67 7.88 10.16
N GLU A 179 -20.57 8.71 9.14
CA GLU A 179 -21.22 8.47 7.85
C GLU A 179 -20.54 7.35 7.04
N SER A 180 -19.26 7.09 7.27
CA SER A 180 -18.54 5.98 6.63
C SER A 180 -19.19 4.62 6.90
N LYS A 181 -19.86 4.46 8.04
CA LYS A 181 -20.57 3.24 8.45
C LYS A 181 -21.72 2.87 7.52
N SER A 182 -22.31 3.87 6.86
CA SER A 182 -23.46 3.71 5.95
C SER A 182 -23.07 3.82 4.48
N ASN A 183 -21.94 4.45 4.18
CA ASN A 183 -21.53 4.82 2.83
C ASN A 183 -20.37 3.99 2.25
N TYR A 184 -19.86 2.98 2.99
CA TYR A 184 -18.83 2.12 2.42
C TYR A 184 -19.39 1.24 1.29
N MET A 185 -18.57 1.07 0.26
CA MET A 185 -18.94 0.25 -0.90
C MET A 185 -19.04 -1.24 -0.50
N PRO A 186 -19.93 -2.02 -1.13
CA PRO A 186 -20.05 -3.45 -0.85
C PRO A 186 -18.73 -4.22 -0.97
N GLU A 187 -17.83 -3.76 -1.87
CA GLU A 187 -16.50 -4.32 -2.05
C GLU A 187 -15.58 -4.05 -0.86
N ALA A 188 -15.89 -3.00 -0.06
CA ALA A 188 -15.16 -2.66 1.17
C ALA A 188 -15.73 -3.35 2.42
N PHE A 189 -16.29 -4.53 2.27
CA PHE A 189 -16.91 -5.33 3.35
C PHE A 189 -15.95 -5.61 4.53
N TRP A 190 -14.64 -5.51 4.33
CA TRP A 190 -13.66 -5.60 5.42
C TRP A 190 -13.83 -4.51 6.49
N CYS A 191 -14.50 -3.40 6.20
CA CYS A 191 -14.80 -2.37 7.20
C CYS A 191 -15.65 -2.90 8.36
N GLU A 192 -16.40 -3.99 8.17
CA GLU A 192 -17.13 -4.66 9.25
C GLU A 192 -16.22 -5.19 10.37
N TRP A 193 -14.96 -5.50 10.06
CA TRP A 193 -13.99 -6.01 11.05
C TRP A 193 -12.66 -5.23 11.10
N SER A 194 -12.41 -4.32 10.16
CA SER A 194 -11.17 -3.56 10.04
C SER A 194 -11.40 -2.14 9.50
N ALA A 195 -12.41 -1.43 10.04
CA ALA A 195 -12.65 -0.03 9.72
C ALA A 195 -11.53 0.88 10.25
N VAL A 196 -10.92 0.48 11.36
CA VAL A 196 -9.77 1.15 12.00
C VAL A 196 -8.69 0.12 12.29
N GLN A 197 -7.46 0.45 11.91
CA GLN A 197 -6.27 -0.27 12.36
C GLN A 197 -5.44 0.63 13.27
N LEU A 198 -5.22 0.16 14.50
CA LEU A 198 -4.26 0.76 15.41
C LEU A 198 -2.91 0.11 15.17
N ILE A 199 -1.89 0.91 14.89
CA ILE A 199 -0.55 0.43 14.59
C ILE A 199 0.43 1.07 15.57
N LYS A 200 1.14 0.26 16.34
CA LYS A 200 2.20 0.72 17.23
C LYS A 200 3.50 0.01 16.88
N PRO A 201 4.51 0.73 16.35
CA PRO A 201 5.80 0.14 16.04
C PRO A 201 6.43 -0.47 17.29
N LYS A 202 6.97 -1.68 17.17
CA LYS A 202 7.88 -2.22 18.18
C LYS A 202 9.19 -1.44 18.09
N THR A 203 9.71 -1.00 19.22
CA THR A 203 11.02 -0.32 19.31
C THR A 203 12.10 -1.37 19.57
N PRO A 204 12.75 -1.92 18.51
CA PRO A 204 13.77 -2.92 18.72
C PRO A 204 15.05 -2.26 19.25
N ASP A 205 15.72 -2.90 20.21
CA ASP A 205 17.06 -2.51 20.64
C ASP A 205 18.10 -2.73 19.53
N VAL A 206 17.78 -3.61 18.57
CA VAL A 206 18.64 -3.99 17.45
C VAL A 206 17.81 -3.94 16.17
N ALA A 207 18.43 -3.53 15.05
CA ALA A 207 17.78 -3.52 13.74
C ALA A 207 17.27 -4.92 13.34
N PHE A 208 16.09 -4.97 12.72
CA PHE A 208 15.60 -6.19 12.09
C PHE A 208 16.56 -6.61 10.97
N PRO A 209 17.08 -7.83 10.98
CA PRO A 209 18.04 -8.27 9.99
C PRO A 209 17.39 -8.37 8.60
N PHE A 210 18.20 -8.16 7.57
CA PHE A 210 17.83 -8.57 6.22
C PHE A 210 18.02 -10.09 6.10
N ASP A 211 16.98 -10.79 5.72
CA ASP A 211 17.01 -12.24 5.48
C ASP A 211 17.20 -12.50 3.97
N LEU A 212 18.46 -12.71 3.57
CA LEU A 212 18.81 -12.99 2.18
C LEU A 212 18.15 -14.28 1.67
N ARG A 213 18.00 -15.30 2.53
CA ARG A 213 17.39 -16.57 2.14
C ARG A 213 15.92 -16.37 1.81
N ARG A 214 15.17 -15.70 2.70
CA ARG A 214 13.76 -15.38 2.46
C ARG A 214 13.60 -14.51 1.20
N PHE A 215 14.45 -13.51 1.03
CA PHE A 215 14.44 -12.66 -0.18
C PHE A 215 14.65 -13.50 -1.45
N THR A 216 15.64 -14.42 -1.48
CA THR A 216 15.89 -15.29 -2.64
C THR A 216 14.76 -16.29 -2.86
N ASP A 217 14.15 -16.81 -1.80
CA ASP A 217 12.99 -17.69 -1.89
C ASP A 217 11.77 -16.97 -2.50
N GLU A 218 11.50 -15.72 -2.10
CA GLU A 218 10.42 -14.90 -2.70
C GLU A 218 10.74 -14.55 -4.17
N LEU A 219 11.99 -14.28 -4.50
CA LEU A 219 12.42 -14.04 -5.87
C LEU A 219 12.27 -15.28 -6.75
N SER A 220 12.54 -16.48 -6.21
CA SER A 220 12.29 -17.76 -6.87
C SER A 220 10.79 -17.98 -7.11
N ASP A 221 9.97 -17.73 -6.11
CA ASP A 221 8.51 -17.85 -6.24
C ASP A 221 7.98 -16.90 -7.33
N TYR A 222 8.50 -15.66 -7.38
CA TYR A 222 8.18 -14.71 -8.45
C TYR A 222 8.57 -15.20 -9.83
N LEU A 223 9.80 -15.66 -10.03
CA LEU A 223 10.32 -16.15 -11.31
C LEU A 223 9.61 -17.39 -11.82
N THR A 224 9.11 -18.23 -10.90
CA THR A 224 8.40 -19.48 -11.21
C THR A 224 6.89 -19.35 -11.18
N SER A 225 6.37 -18.13 -10.96
CA SER A 225 4.93 -17.84 -10.87
C SER A 225 4.20 -18.70 -9.83
N ARG A 226 4.82 -18.91 -8.67
CA ARG A 226 4.27 -19.75 -7.60
C ARG A 226 4.07 -18.93 -6.35
N ALA A 227 3.11 -19.31 -5.52
CA ALA A 227 2.95 -18.82 -4.16
C ALA A 227 2.90 -19.99 -3.19
N ASP A 228 3.79 -19.97 -2.22
CA ASP A 228 3.71 -20.88 -1.08
C ASP A 228 2.76 -20.30 -0.04
N MET A 229 1.58 -20.92 0.10
CA MET A 229 0.53 -20.50 1.03
C MET A 229 0.98 -20.40 2.49
N TYR A 230 2.08 -21.06 2.86
CA TYR A 230 2.65 -20.97 4.20
C TYR A 230 3.49 -19.71 4.43
N LYS A 231 3.93 -19.05 3.37
CA LYS A 231 4.75 -17.83 3.43
C LYS A 231 3.92 -16.54 3.45
N TYR A 232 2.71 -16.59 2.87
CA TYR A 232 1.92 -15.38 2.58
C TYR A 232 0.57 -15.38 3.29
N TYR A 233 0.04 -14.19 3.50
CA TYR A 233 -1.27 -13.98 4.10
C TYR A 233 -2.37 -14.34 3.11
N SER A 234 -3.18 -15.34 3.42
CA SER A 234 -4.07 -15.98 2.46
C SER A 234 -5.42 -15.27 2.22
N PHE A 235 -5.76 -14.25 3.03
CA PHE A 235 -7.00 -13.50 2.84
C PHE A 235 -6.95 -12.48 1.69
N GLU A 236 -5.75 -12.19 1.17
CA GLU A 236 -5.57 -11.19 0.12
C GLU A 236 -5.87 -11.70 -1.28
N PHE A 237 -5.97 -13.01 -1.47
CA PHE A 237 -6.15 -13.58 -2.80
C PHE A 237 -7.06 -14.81 -2.80
N ASP A 238 -7.87 -14.92 -3.85
CA ASP A 238 -8.58 -16.16 -4.16
C ASP A 238 -7.63 -17.13 -4.87
N VAL A 239 -7.24 -18.17 -4.17
CA VAL A 239 -6.30 -19.20 -4.67
C VAL A 239 -6.69 -19.78 -6.04
N LYS A 240 -7.99 -19.78 -6.37
CA LYS A 240 -8.47 -20.35 -7.64
C LYS A 240 -8.33 -19.39 -8.82
N ASN A 241 -8.40 -18.08 -8.55
CA ASN A 241 -8.42 -17.04 -9.56
C ASN A 241 -7.17 -16.15 -9.53
N ALA A 242 -6.29 -16.35 -8.56
CA ALA A 242 -5.06 -15.57 -8.44
C ALA A 242 -3.99 -16.04 -9.43
N VAL A 243 -3.31 -15.07 -10.01
CA VAL A 243 -2.13 -15.23 -10.86
C VAL A 243 -0.93 -14.62 -10.15
N PHE A 244 0.21 -15.30 -10.14
CA PHE A 244 1.37 -14.92 -9.36
C PHE A 244 2.60 -14.61 -10.22
N GLY A 245 3.49 -13.78 -9.69
CA GLY A 245 4.83 -13.56 -10.21
C GLY A 245 4.86 -13.14 -11.68
N MET A 246 5.71 -13.80 -12.46
CA MET A 246 5.89 -13.49 -13.89
C MET A 246 4.64 -13.68 -14.75
N ASP A 247 3.69 -14.52 -14.33
CA ASP A 247 2.47 -14.76 -15.11
C ASP A 247 1.50 -13.58 -15.07
N VAL A 248 1.67 -12.62 -14.12
CA VAL A 248 0.85 -11.40 -14.09
C VAL A 248 1.03 -10.52 -15.32
N TYR A 249 2.19 -10.59 -15.99
CA TYR A 249 2.42 -9.82 -17.23
C TYR A 249 1.43 -10.19 -18.34
N LYS A 250 1.16 -11.49 -18.49
CA LYS A 250 0.19 -11.95 -19.48
C LYS A 250 -1.20 -11.44 -19.15
N LEU A 251 -1.59 -11.44 -17.87
CA LEU A 251 -2.89 -10.94 -17.43
C LEU A 251 -3.02 -9.42 -17.67
N VAL A 252 -1.95 -8.66 -17.39
CA VAL A 252 -1.91 -7.21 -17.66
C VAL A 252 -1.99 -6.94 -19.16
N GLU A 253 -1.27 -7.73 -20.00
CA GLU A 253 -1.36 -7.61 -21.46
C GLU A 253 -2.78 -7.88 -21.97
N GLU A 254 -3.43 -8.96 -21.51
CA GLU A 254 -4.82 -9.29 -21.84
C GLU A 254 -5.74 -8.12 -21.50
N LYS A 255 -5.57 -7.51 -20.32
CA LYS A 255 -6.38 -6.36 -19.91
C LYS A 255 -6.14 -5.13 -20.79
N LEU A 256 -4.90 -4.82 -21.15
CA LEU A 256 -4.60 -3.71 -22.05
C LEU A 256 -5.16 -3.94 -23.48
N GLU A 257 -5.17 -5.18 -23.95
CA GLU A 257 -5.83 -5.53 -25.22
C GLU A 257 -7.36 -5.35 -25.15
N GLU A 258 -8.00 -5.70 -24.02
CA GLU A 258 -9.42 -5.44 -23.79
C GLU A 258 -9.70 -3.92 -23.77
N MET A 259 -8.84 -3.12 -23.13
CA MET A 259 -8.92 -1.65 -23.10
C MET A 259 -8.90 -1.02 -24.50
N LYS A 260 -8.22 -1.63 -25.46
CA LYS A 260 -8.20 -1.14 -26.86
C LYS A 260 -9.54 -1.29 -27.59
N GLN A 261 -10.41 -2.17 -27.12
CA GLN A 261 -11.60 -2.61 -27.86
C GLN A 261 -12.88 -1.85 -27.51
N GLY A 262 -12.89 -1.03 -26.46
CA GLY A 262 -14.12 -0.37 -26.08
C GLY A 262 -14.05 0.62 -24.93
N ASP A 263 -15.24 1.00 -24.45
CA ASP A 263 -15.43 1.87 -23.29
C ASP A 263 -15.23 1.08 -22.02
N ILE A 264 -14.05 1.13 -21.44
CA ILE A 264 -13.72 0.45 -20.19
C ILE A 264 -12.93 1.37 -19.27
N TYR A 265 -13.01 1.06 -17.98
CA TYR A 265 -12.21 1.74 -16.97
C TYR A 265 -10.72 1.41 -17.17
N ILE A 266 -9.90 2.45 -17.20
CA ILE A 266 -8.45 2.32 -17.33
C ILE A 266 -7.82 2.44 -15.95
N ASP A 267 -7.49 1.30 -15.36
CA ASP A 267 -6.77 1.25 -14.10
C ASP A 267 -5.26 1.29 -14.33
N TYR A 268 -4.65 2.45 -14.07
CA TYR A 268 -3.21 2.63 -14.18
C TYR A 268 -2.40 1.97 -13.06
N ARG A 269 -3.06 1.53 -11.96
CA ARG A 269 -2.38 0.99 -10.78
C ARG A 269 -1.57 -0.25 -11.07
N ALA A 270 -2.01 -1.10 -11.99
CA ALA A 270 -1.24 -2.29 -12.40
C ALA A 270 0.13 -1.91 -12.99
N ILE A 271 0.16 -0.94 -13.91
CA ILE A 271 1.40 -0.43 -14.52
C ILE A 271 2.26 0.30 -13.49
N HIS A 272 1.63 1.08 -12.62
CA HIS A 272 2.31 1.78 -11.54
C HIS A 272 3.02 0.80 -10.59
N LEU A 273 2.34 -0.28 -10.17
CA LEU A 273 2.89 -1.28 -9.27
C LEU A 273 4.05 -2.05 -9.90
N LEU A 274 3.99 -2.42 -11.18
CA LEU A 274 5.11 -3.06 -11.87
C LEU A 274 6.36 -2.16 -11.85
N ALA A 275 6.21 -0.87 -12.12
CA ALA A 275 7.31 0.09 -12.06
C ALA A 275 7.80 0.34 -10.63
N GLU A 276 6.90 0.45 -9.66
CA GLU A 276 7.21 0.59 -8.23
C GLU A 276 8.02 -0.62 -7.73
N ARG A 277 7.57 -1.83 -8.05
CA ARG A 277 8.27 -3.07 -7.71
C ARG A 277 9.66 -3.12 -8.31
N SER A 278 9.79 -2.79 -9.60
CA SER A 278 11.09 -2.81 -10.28
C SER A 278 12.07 -1.83 -9.62
N ARG A 279 11.65 -0.61 -9.30
CA ARG A 279 12.44 0.35 -8.51
C ARG A 279 12.80 -0.22 -7.13
N GLY A 280 11.83 -0.82 -6.44
CA GLY A 280 12.05 -1.44 -5.15
C GLY A 280 13.09 -2.57 -5.19
N LEU A 281 13.21 -3.33 -6.28
CA LEU A 281 14.27 -4.32 -6.46
C LEU A 281 15.64 -3.66 -6.68
N VAL A 282 15.73 -2.57 -7.45
CA VAL A 282 16.98 -1.79 -7.60
C VAL A 282 17.48 -1.32 -6.24
N ASP A 283 16.59 -0.79 -5.39
CA ASP A 283 16.94 -0.35 -4.03
C ASP A 283 17.43 -1.53 -3.17
N ARG A 284 16.80 -2.71 -3.27
CA ARG A 284 17.21 -3.94 -2.57
C ARG A 284 18.56 -4.45 -3.04
N PHE A 285 18.86 -4.41 -4.33
CA PHE A 285 20.16 -4.79 -4.86
C PHE A 285 21.27 -3.83 -4.38
N SER A 286 20.99 -2.54 -4.32
CA SER A 286 21.87 -1.56 -3.68
C SER A 286 22.09 -1.86 -2.20
N TYR A 287 21.01 -2.24 -1.48
CA TYR A 287 21.09 -2.62 -0.06
C TYR A 287 21.92 -3.89 0.16
N ILE A 288 21.71 -4.93 -0.64
CA ILE A 288 22.48 -6.19 -0.63
C ILE A 288 23.97 -5.91 -0.87
N SER A 289 24.30 -5.01 -1.81
CA SER A 289 25.68 -4.63 -2.12
C SER A 289 26.41 -3.95 -0.94
N LYS A 290 25.67 -3.36 -0.01
CA LYS A 290 26.22 -2.76 1.23
C LYS A 290 26.43 -3.79 2.34
N LEU A 291 25.59 -4.84 2.37
CA LEU A 291 25.62 -5.85 3.43
C LEU A 291 26.60 -7.00 3.12
N TYR A 292 26.77 -7.34 1.84
CA TYR A 292 27.49 -8.53 1.41
C TYR A 292 28.63 -8.18 0.44
N LYS A 293 29.68 -8.98 0.49
CA LYS A 293 30.72 -8.94 -0.53
C LYS A 293 30.21 -9.70 -1.76
N ILE A 294 29.91 -8.98 -2.82
CA ILE A 294 29.36 -9.53 -4.06
C ILE A 294 30.39 -9.56 -5.18
N SER A 295 30.21 -10.47 -6.14
CA SER A 295 31.07 -10.59 -7.34
C SER A 295 30.92 -9.36 -8.25
N ASP A 296 31.90 -9.12 -9.12
CA ASP A 296 31.78 -8.06 -10.12
C ASP A 296 30.75 -8.41 -11.21
N GLU A 297 30.51 -9.71 -11.45
CA GLU A 297 29.45 -10.19 -12.32
C GLU A 297 28.08 -9.81 -11.77
N LEU A 298 27.81 -10.09 -10.49
CA LEU A 298 26.55 -9.73 -9.85
C LEU A 298 26.33 -8.21 -9.82
N LYS A 299 27.38 -7.40 -9.57
CA LYS A 299 27.31 -5.93 -9.66
C LYS A 299 26.88 -5.47 -11.06
N ASN A 300 27.46 -6.10 -12.09
CA ASN A 300 27.10 -5.79 -13.47
C ASN A 300 25.64 -6.17 -13.79
N ASP A 301 25.16 -7.28 -13.27
CA ASP A 301 23.77 -7.70 -13.46
C ASP A 301 22.78 -6.82 -12.68
N PHE A 302 23.16 -6.32 -11.50
CA PHE A 302 22.37 -5.29 -10.80
C PHE A 302 22.26 -3.99 -11.62
N LYS A 303 23.36 -3.56 -12.27
CA LYS A 303 23.33 -2.40 -13.16
C LYS A 303 22.44 -2.59 -14.38
N LYS A 304 22.46 -3.80 -14.99
CA LYS A 304 21.53 -4.11 -16.09
C LYS A 304 20.07 -4.09 -15.62
N TYR A 305 19.81 -4.54 -14.39
CA TYR A 305 18.46 -4.47 -13.85
C TYR A 305 18.01 -3.02 -13.58
N GLU A 306 18.91 -2.13 -13.19
CA GLU A 306 18.63 -0.69 -13.08
C GLU A 306 18.13 -0.09 -14.42
N GLU A 307 18.74 -0.47 -15.56
CA GLU A 307 18.29 -0.08 -16.89
C GLU A 307 16.88 -0.60 -17.21
N ILE A 308 16.53 -1.81 -16.75
CA ILE A 308 15.17 -2.36 -16.83
C ILE A 308 14.22 -1.52 -15.98
N GLY A 309 14.61 -1.15 -14.76
CA GLY A 309 13.84 -0.29 -13.86
C GLY A 309 13.51 1.08 -14.47
N GLU A 310 14.47 1.70 -15.16
CA GLU A 310 14.26 2.95 -15.89
C GLU A 310 13.24 2.78 -17.04
N ARG A 311 13.28 1.65 -17.75
CA ARG A 311 12.30 1.35 -18.80
C ARG A 311 10.89 1.16 -18.23
N PHE A 312 10.72 0.46 -17.10
CA PHE A 312 9.44 0.36 -16.39
C PHE A 312 8.91 1.74 -16.00
N ASN A 313 9.77 2.59 -15.44
CA ASN A 313 9.37 3.93 -15.07
C ASN A 313 8.94 4.77 -16.30
N LYS A 314 9.60 4.61 -17.45
CA LYS A 314 9.20 5.25 -18.69
C LYS A 314 7.81 4.80 -19.15
N VAL A 315 7.52 3.49 -19.09
CA VAL A 315 6.19 2.96 -19.41
C VAL A 315 5.16 3.55 -18.46
N ARG A 316 5.42 3.55 -17.16
CA ARG A 316 4.54 4.13 -16.14
C ARG A 316 4.23 5.61 -16.42
N LEU A 317 5.26 6.43 -16.60
CA LEU A 317 5.08 7.87 -16.79
C LEU A 317 4.27 8.17 -18.06
N ARG A 318 4.55 7.48 -19.17
CA ARG A 318 3.82 7.66 -20.41
C ARG A 318 2.37 7.18 -20.29
N PHE A 319 2.16 6.03 -19.67
CA PHE A 319 0.82 5.50 -19.44
C PHE A 319 0.00 6.42 -18.54
N MET A 320 0.56 6.92 -17.44
CA MET A 320 -0.13 7.85 -16.54
C MET A 320 -0.46 9.18 -17.24
N ALA A 321 0.46 9.73 -18.05
CA ALA A 321 0.20 10.97 -18.79
C ALA A 321 -1.01 10.86 -19.73
N GLU A 322 -1.21 9.68 -20.33
CA GLU A 322 -2.29 9.46 -21.29
C GLU A 322 -3.61 9.01 -20.64
N PHE A 323 -3.56 8.33 -19.48
CA PHE A 323 -4.71 7.63 -18.95
C PHE A 323 -5.13 8.03 -17.52
N SER A 324 -4.33 8.78 -16.75
CA SER A 324 -4.67 9.13 -15.37
C SER A 324 -5.85 10.09 -15.22
N HIS A 325 -6.18 10.83 -16.28
CA HIS A 325 -7.29 11.80 -16.31
C HIS A 325 -8.45 11.34 -17.21
N VAL A 326 -8.45 10.07 -17.61
CA VAL A 326 -9.54 9.52 -18.43
C VAL A 326 -10.71 9.18 -17.51
N GLU A 327 -11.84 9.83 -17.78
CA GLU A 327 -13.09 9.53 -17.09
C GLU A 327 -13.56 8.10 -17.42
N LYS A 328 -14.25 7.49 -16.46
CA LYS A 328 -14.91 6.19 -16.64
C LYS A 328 -15.81 6.26 -17.88
N ARG A 329 -15.65 5.35 -18.84
CA ARG A 329 -16.42 5.18 -20.09
C ARG A 329 -16.02 6.11 -21.26
N GLU A 330 -14.86 6.75 -21.22
CA GLU A 330 -14.38 7.44 -22.40
C GLU A 330 -14.02 6.43 -23.50
N GLN A 331 -14.46 6.70 -24.73
CA GLN A 331 -14.05 5.89 -25.88
C GLN A 331 -12.54 5.99 -26.13
N ILE A 332 -11.90 4.86 -26.35
CA ILE A 332 -10.49 4.81 -26.72
C ILE A 332 -10.35 5.26 -28.19
N ASN A 333 -9.80 6.43 -28.38
CA ASN A 333 -9.49 6.96 -29.71
C ASN A 333 -8.25 6.29 -30.33
N GLU A 334 -7.93 6.61 -31.61
CA GLU A 334 -6.82 5.98 -32.30
C GLU A 334 -5.47 6.25 -31.64
N HIS A 335 -5.23 7.48 -31.17
CA HIS A 335 -4.02 7.82 -30.41
C HIS A 335 -3.86 6.95 -29.15
N LYS A 336 -4.91 6.80 -28.34
CA LYS A 336 -4.88 5.96 -27.14
C LYS A 336 -4.65 4.49 -27.47
N ARG A 337 -5.17 3.99 -28.60
CA ARG A 337 -4.88 2.64 -29.09
C ARG A 337 -3.41 2.46 -29.44
N GLU A 338 -2.80 3.42 -30.11
CA GLU A 338 -1.36 3.40 -30.40
C GLU A 338 -0.52 3.41 -29.11
N GLU A 339 -0.93 4.18 -28.10
CA GLU A 339 -0.28 4.20 -26.79
C GLU A 339 -0.40 2.86 -26.05
N LEU A 340 -1.56 2.20 -26.11
CA LEU A 340 -1.74 0.87 -25.56
C LEU A 340 -0.89 -0.17 -26.32
N ASP A 341 -0.84 -0.12 -27.65
CA ASP A 341 0.02 -1.00 -28.44
C ASP A 341 1.50 -0.84 -28.09
N TRP A 342 1.94 0.40 -27.92
CA TRP A 342 3.28 0.67 -27.46
C TRP A 342 3.53 0.10 -26.05
N ALA A 343 2.61 0.31 -25.09
CA ALA A 343 2.73 -0.18 -23.73
C ALA A 343 2.79 -1.72 -23.67
N ILE A 344 1.91 -2.39 -24.42
CA ILE A 344 1.88 -3.87 -24.53
C ILE A 344 3.22 -4.39 -25.08
N LYS A 345 3.72 -3.76 -26.16
CA LYS A 345 5.00 -4.17 -26.77
C LYS A 345 6.18 -4.01 -25.79
N GLU A 346 6.23 -2.86 -25.08
CA GLU A 346 7.28 -2.62 -24.07
C GLU A 346 7.17 -3.61 -22.90
N LEU A 347 5.98 -3.89 -22.38
CA LEU A 347 5.78 -4.83 -21.29
C LEU A 347 6.20 -6.27 -21.67
N ARG A 348 5.92 -6.71 -22.90
CA ARG A 348 6.41 -8.01 -23.41
C ARG A 348 7.94 -8.06 -23.42
N GLY A 349 8.58 -7.01 -23.90
CA GLY A 349 10.04 -6.91 -23.90
C GLY A 349 10.59 -6.92 -22.49
N LEU A 350 10.03 -6.09 -21.60
CA LEU A 350 10.42 -5.98 -20.21
C LEU A 350 10.26 -7.30 -19.45
N SER A 351 9.13 -8.00 -19.60
CA SER A 351 8.88 -9.29 -18.97
C SER A 351 9.97 -10.31 -19.32
N LYS A 352 10.37 -10.37 -20.60
CA LYS A 352 11.42 -11.27 -21.06
C LYS A 352 12.79 -10.90 -20.48
N ASP A 353 13.17 -9.62 -20.59
CA ASP A 353 14.47 -9.12 -20.13
C ASP A 353 14.59 -9.25 -18.62
N GLU A 354 13.52 -8.94 -17.88
CA GLU A 354 13.45 -9.07 -16.42
C GLU A 354 13.63 -10.54 -16.01
N LYS A 355 12.92 -11.46 -16.64
CA LYS A 355 13.02 -12.90 -16.33
C LYS A 355 14.46 -13.41 -16.50
N GLU A 356 15.12 -12.99 -17.59
CA GLU A 356 16.50 -13.41 -17.86
C GLU A 356 17.47 -12.87 -16.82
N ILE A 357 17.42 -11.54 -16.54
CA ILE A 357 18.39 -10.92 -15.65
C ILE A 357 18.15 -11.30 -14.19
N LEU A 358 16.90 -11.36 -13.73
CA LEU A 358 16.58 -11.80 -12.37
C LEU A 358 16.92 -13.28 -12.14
N GLY A 359 16.82 -14.14 -13.17
CA GLY A 359 17.28 -15.53 -13.09
C GLY A 359 18.80 -15.63 -12.84
N LYS A 360 19.60 -14.79 -13.49
CA LYS A 360 21.05 -14.70 -13.24
C LYS A 360 21.32 -14.18 -11.83
N ILE A 361 20.72 -13.07 -11.47
CA ILE A 361 20.85 -12.45 -10.13
C ILE A 361 20.48 -13.46 -9.04
N HIS A 362 19.36 -14.16 -9.18
CA HIS A 362 18.93 -15.17 -8.22
C HIS A 362 19.99 -16.27 -8.05
N SER A 363 20.52 -16.79 -9.15
CA SER A 363 21.54 -17.84 -9.12
C SER A 363 22.83 -17.39 -8.40
N GLU A 364 23.27 -16.15 -8.63
CA GLU A 364 24.43 -15.56 -7.96
C GLU A 364 24.17 -15.28 -6.47
N LEU A 365 22.96 -14.81 -6.11
CA LEU A 365 22.59 -14.55 -4.71
C LEU A 365 22.63 -15.81 -3.85
N LEU A 366 22.27 -16.96 -4.41
CA LEU A 366 22.33 -18.26 -3.72
C LEU A 366 23.78 -18.68 -3.38
N LEU A 367 24.79 -18.09 -4.00
CA LEU A 367 26.21 -18.38 -3.74
C LEU A 367 26.80 -17.50 -2.62
N ILE A 368 26.06 -16.47 -2.17
CA ILE A 368 26.49 -15.61 -1.06
C ILE A 368 26.41 -16.39 0.26
N LYS A 369 27.51 -16.36 1.01
CA LYS A 369 27.64 -17.06 2.30
C LYS A 369 27.40 -16.13 3.47
#